data_341757e9e2ba4316504fb0d6ef743e55
#
_entry.id   341757e9e2ba4316504fb0d6ef743e55
#
_cell.length_a   1.000
_cell.length_b   1.000
_cell.length_c   1.000
_cell.angle_alpha   90.00
_cell.angle_beta   90.00
_cell.angle_gamma   90.00
#
_symmetry.space_group_name_H-M   'P 1'
#
loop_
_entity.id
_entity.type
_entity.pdbx_description
1 polymer ?
#
loop_
_entity_poly.entity_id
_entity_poly.type
_entity_poly.pdbx_seq_one_letter_code
_entity_poly.pdbx_strand_id
1 'polypeptide(L)'
;MANDPGVETRKIAIQCLYRIEETSSFANIIVPKMIEKSSLEPRDRNLVTEIVYGSTRMRRSLDWVIDRYLVSQPPAKLRSALRVGAYQIIHTRIPDHAAVNATVSAVAKKNKGVVNAVLRRIAEESDIKWPDDGTKLSYPNWIIDTLTKDLGSDEATRMMEKMNESPTVSIREDGYYQDLASQWVTDLVKIHENDLLLDLCSAPGGKASSLSRKARRVIACDVNLSRHKLIQENIQNLSISNISQVVSDGRDSPFKSKVFDHVLVDAPCSGLGVLHRRPDSRWRIREKDLDNLARLQVELLHSASHLVKEGGTLTYSVCTVTSQETIKVAKILESKLTNLRPQKMTHEKWRNFGNGLQILPHDFSTDGMTVFQWKC
;
A
#
# COMPACT_ATOMS: atom_id res chain seq x y z
N MET A 1 37.61 16.02 -2.92
CA MET A 1 37.39 14.57 -3.11
C MET A 1 36.03 14.43 -3.73
N ALA A 2 35.93 13.94 -4.96
CA ALA A 2 34.64 13.68 -5.60
C ALA A 2 33.82 12.77 -4.68
N ASN A 3 32.57 13.14 -4.39
CA ASN A 3 31.66 12.29 -3.62
C ASN A 3 31.47 10.98 -4.41
N ASP A 4 31.90 9.86 -3.87
CA ASP A 4 31.62 8.54 -4.45
C ASP A 4 30.09 8.33 -4.48
N PRO A 5 29.46 8.24 -5.67
CA PRO A 5 28.01 8.11 -5.80
C PRO A 5 27.47 6.90 -5.01
N GLY A 6 28.25 5.83 -4.94
CA GLY A 6 27.88 4.64 -4.17
C GLY A 6 27.79 4.91 -2.67
N VAL A 7 28.67 5.73 -2.14
CA VAL A 7 28.65 6.14 -0.72
C VAL A 7 27.50 7.10 -0.46
N GLU A 8 27.23 8.06 -1.35
CA GLU A 8 26.14 9.02 -1.20
C GLU A 8 24.77 8.32 -1.23
N THR A 9 24.57 7.37 -2.14
CA THR A 9 23.37 6.51 -2.20
C THR A 9 23.09 5.87 -0.84
N ARG A 10 24.10 5.29 -0.18
CA ARG A 10 23.95 4.64 1.13
C ARG A 10 23.67 5.65 2.25
N LYS A 11 24.30 6.83 2.23
CA LYS A 11 24.00 7.90 3.19
C LYS A 11 22.55 8.34 3.11
N ILE A 12 22.02 8.55 1.90
CA ILE A 12 20.62 8.92 1.69
C ILE A 12 19.69 7.80 2.15
N ALA A 13 19.98 6.55 1.80
CA ALA A 13 19.19 5.40 2.23
C ALA A 13 19.14 5.27 3.76
N ILE A 14 20.28 5.38 4.44
CA ILE A 14 20.37 5.37 5.91
C ILE A 14 19.54 6.50 6.52
N GLN A 15 19.61 7.69 5.95
CA GLN A 15 18.87 8.85 6.45
C GLN A 15 17.35 8.70 6.21
N CYS A 16 16.94 8.13 5.09
CA CYS A 16 15.53 7.81 4.81
C CYS A 16 14.99 6.82 5.84
N LEU A 17 15.66 5.69 6.04
CA LEU A 17 15.24 4.69 7.02
C LEU A 17 15.13 5.26 8.44
N TYR A 18 16.17 5.98 8.86
CA TYR A 18 16.17 6.64 10.17
C TYR A 18 14.96 7.57 10.34
N ARG A 19 14.63 8.40 9.32
CA ARG A 19 13.48 9.29 9.39
C ARG A 19 12.14 8.55 9.36
N ILE A 20 11.99 7.50 8.56
CA ILE A 20 10.78 6.68 8.51
C ILE A 20 10.44 6.12 9.89
N GLU A 21 11.44 5.72 10.66
CA GLU A 21 11.26 5.12 11.98
C GLU A 21 11.06 6.17 13.08
N GLU A 22 11.93 7.18 13.16
CA GLU A 22 11.93 8.15 14.24
C GLU A 22 10.81 9.19 14.13
N THR A 23 10.46 9.62 12.91
CA THR A 23 9.47 10.68 12.70
C THR A 23 8.12 10.15 12.26
N SER A 24 7.94 8.85 12.24
CA SER A 24 6.72 8.20 11.70
C SER A 24 6.33 8.70 10.30
N SER A 25 7.31 9.13 9.51
CA SER A 25 7.08 9.59 8.14
C SER A 25 6.85 8.42 7.21
N PHE A 26 6.03 8.62 6.18
CA PHE A 26 5.77 7.58 5.18
C PHE A 26 6.91 7.47 4.17
N ALA A 27 7.27 6.24 3.81
CA ALA A 27 8.37 5.98 2.86
C ALA A 27 8.12 6.67 1.51
N ASN A 28 6.90 6.61 1.00
CA ASN A 28 6.49 7.26 -0.26
C ASN A 28 6.52 8.79 -0.23
N ILE A 29 6.66 9.41 0.93
CA ILE A 29 6.83 10.86 1.08
C ILE A 29 8.30 11.22 1.26
N ILE A 30 9.01 10.49 2.12
CA ILE A 30 10.40 10.82 2.48
C ILE A 30 11.37 10.50 1.33
N VAL A 31 11.23 9.33 0.71
CA VAL A 31 12.18 8.88 -0.32
C VAL A 31 12.23 9.84 -1.51
N PRO A 32 11.09 10.21 -2.16
CA PRO A 32 11.12 11.19 -3.26
C PRO A 32 11.73 12.53 -2.85
N LYS A 33 11.34 13.08 -1.69
CA LYS A 33 11.87 14.35 -1.19
C LYS A 33 13.39 14.34 -0.95
N MET A 34 13.94 13.21 -0.50
CA MET A 34 15.38 13.07 -0.27
C MET A 34 16.15 12.90 -1.58
N ILE A 35 15.56 12.15 -2.52
CA ILE A 35 16.14 11.94 -3.85
C ILE A 35 16.15 13.25 -4.66
N GLU A 36 15.05 14.00 -4.63
CA GLU A 36 14.92 15.28 -5.34
C GLU A 36 15.98 16.30 -4.91
N LYS A 37 16.34 16.30 -3.61
CA LYS A 37 17.37 17.19 -3.05
C LYS A 37 18.81 16.71 -3.31
N SER A 38 18.97 15.54 -3.92
CA SER A 38 20.28 14.95 -4.20
C SER A 38 20.71 15.22 -5.65
N SER A 39 22.02 15.14 -5.90
CA SER A 39 22.61 15.17 -7.23
C SER A 39 22.78 13.76 -7.83
N LEU A 40 22.07 12.76 -7.32
CA LEU A 40 22.19 11.38 -7.78
C LEU A 40 21.65 11.20 -9.21
N GLU A 41 22.35 10.40 -9.98
CA GLU A 41 21.90 9.94 -11.29
C GLU A 41 20.70 8.99 -11.19
N PRO A 42 19.86 8.83 -12.23
CA PRO A 42 18.66 8.00 -12.21
C PRO A 42 18.90 6.58 -11.67
N ARG A 43 20.00 5.94 -12.03
CA ARG A 43 20.38 4.60 -11.55
C ARG A 43 20.56 4.58 -10.03
N ASP A 44 21.23 5.57 -9.48
CA ASP A 44 21.50 5.66 -8.04
C ASP A 44 20.25 6.04 -7.26
N ARG A 45 19.36 6.86 -7.85
CA ARG A 45 18.01 7.15 -7.29
C ARG A 45 17.17 5.89 -7.17
N ASN A 46 17.18 5.04 -8.20
CA ASN A 46 16.50 3.75 -8.18
C ASN A 46 17.09 2.83 -7.08
N LEU A 47 18.41 2.84 -6.91
CA LEU A 47 19.08 2.06 -5.86
C LEU A 47 18.72 2.55 -4.46
N VAL A 48 18.62 3.88 -4.22
CA VAL A 48 18.10 4.43 -2.94
C VAL A 48 16.70 3.88 -2.67
N THR A 49 15.83 3.95 -3.67
CA THR A 49 14.45 3.46 -3.56
C THR A 49 14.42 1.98 -3.21
N GLU A 50 15.14 1.15 -3.95
CA GLU A 50 15.22 -0.30 -3.72
C GLU A 50 15.71 -0.62 -2.29
N ILE A 51 16.83 -0.01 -1.87
CA ILE A 51 17.40 -0.25 -0.54
C ILE A 51 16.42 0.18 0.57
N VAL A 52 15.80 1.35 0.46
CA VAL A 52 14.91 1.87 1.52
C VAL A 52 13.64 1.05 1.62
N TYR A 53 12.96 0.81 0.50
CA TYR A 53 11.72 0.03 0.50
C TYR A 53 11.98 -1.43 0.89
N GLY A 54 13.05 -2.02 0.37
CA GLY A 54 13.43 -3.39 0.70
C GLY A 54 13.85 -3.55 2.16
N SER A 55 14.69 -2.68 2.68
CA SER A 55 15.07 -2.70 4.11
C SER A 55 13.88 -2.47 5.04
N THR A 56 12.94 -1.61 4.64
CA THR A 56 11.69 -1.41 5.40
C THR A 56 10.83 -2.67 5.37
N ARG A 57 10.70 -3.32 4.22
CA ARG A 57 9.95 -4.55 4.02
C ARG A 57 10.52 -5.70 4.83
N MET A 58 11.83 -5.90 4.76
CA MET A 58 12.53 -7.01 5.40
C MET A 58 13.04 -6.68 6.82
N ARG A 59 12.45 -5.69 7.48
CA ARG A 59 12.91 -5.18 8.78
C ARG A 59 13.11 -6.26 9.84
N ARG A 60 12.14 -7.16 10.05
CA ARG A 60 12.21 -8.22 11.08
C ARG A 60 13.31 -9.23 10.77
N SER A 61 13.42 -9.66 9.53
CA SER A 61 14.47 -10.57 9.07
C SER A 61 15.84 -9.95 9.26
N LEU A 62 16.01 -8.71 8.83
CA LEU A 62 17.28 -7.99 8.94
C LEU A 62 17.68 -7.78 10.39
N ASP A 63 16.74 -7.38 11.25
CA ASP A 63 17.01 -7.21 12.69
C ASP A 63 17.44 -8.53 13.33
N TRP A 64 16.75 -9.62 13.02
CA TRP A 64 17.10 -10.93 13.55
C TRP A 64 18.51 -11.35 13.16
N VAL A 65 18.92 -11.17 11.91
CA VAL A 65 20.29 -11.50 11.46
C VAL A 65 21.32 -10.58 12.13
N ILE A 66 21.07 -9.28 12.16
CA ILE A 66 21.96 -8.27 12.74
C ILE A 66 22.17 -8.52 14.24
N ASP A 67 21.09 -8.81 14.98
CA ASP A 67 21.13 -8.96 16.44
C ASP A 67 21.98 -10.17 16.88
N ARG A 68 22.16 -11.17 16.07
CA ARG A 68 23.05 -12.31 16.32
C ARG A 68 24.53 -11.92 16.44
N TYR A 69 24.91 -10.78 15.87
CA TYR A 69 26.29 -10.28 15.84
C TYR A 69 26.50 -9.01 16.65
N LEU A 70 25.48 -8.56 17.39
CA LEU A 70 25.57 -7.39 18.25
C LEU A 70 25.67 -7.80 19.73
N VAL A 71 26.55 -7.12 20.45
CA VAL A 71 26.68 -7.27 21.91
C VAL A 71 25.62 -6.44 22.66
N SER A 72 25.19 -5.32 22.07
CA SER A 72 24.20 -4.41 22.65
C SER A 72 23.41 -3.70 21.57
N GLN A 73 22.24 -3.17 21.94
CA GLN A 73 21.39 -2.44 21.00
C GLN A 73 22.07 -1.16 20.51
N PRO A 74 22.25 -0.98 19.20
CA PRO A 74 22.87 0.20 18.64
C PRO A 74 21.89 1.39 18.61
N PRO A 75 22.39 2.65 18.60
CA PRO A 75 21.54 3.79 18.33
C PRO A 75 20.77 3.67 17.00
N ALA A 76 19.57 4.24 16.92
CA ALA A 76 18.64 4.06 15.78
C ALA A 76 19.30 4.34 14.41
N LYS A 77 20.10 5.39 14.27
CA LYS A 77 20.81 5.69 13.01
C LYS A 77 21.83 4.62 12.64
N LEU A 78 22.48 4.01 13.61
CA LEU A 78 23.41 2.90 13.38
C LEU A 78 22.66 1.62 13.02
N ARG A 79 21.51 1.36 13.65
CA ARG A 79 20.61 0.27 13.28
C ARG A 79 20.15 0.41 11.81
N SER A 80 19.76 1.61 11.38
CA SER A 80 19.41 1.88 9.99
C SER A 80 20.58 1.60 9.03
N ALA A 81 21.82 1.93 9.41
CA ALA A 81 22.99 1.64 8.58
C ALA A 81 23.25 0.13 8.46
N LEU A 82 23.10 -0.61 9.55
CA LEU A 82 23.24 -2.07 9.55
C LEU A 82 22.16 -2.73 8.67
N ARG A 83 20.90 -2.28 8.73
CA ARG A 83 19.83 -2.78 7.85
C ARG A 83 20.10 -2.50 6.38
N VAL A 84 20.58 -1.28 6.05
CA VAL A 84 21.00 -0.93 4.66
C VAL A 84 22.08 -1.89 4.15
N GLY A 85 23.09 -2.18 4.96
CA GLY A 85 24.15 -3.12 4.59
C GLY A 85 23.66 -4.56 4.47
N ALA A 86 22.95 -5.05 5.48
CA ALA A 86 22.43 -6.40 5.52
C ALA A 86 21.45 -6.68 4.39
N TYR A 87 20.54 -5.72 4.07
CA TYR A 87 19.62 -5.86 2.94
C TYR A 87 20.36 -6.07 1.62
N GLN A 88 21.41 -5.30 1.38
CA GLN A 88 22.19 -5.44 0.13
C GLN A 88 22.86 -6.79 0.03
N ILE A 89 23.42 -7.29 1.11
CA ILE A 89 24.10 -8.60 1.15
C ILE A 89 23.09 -9.74 0.93
N ILE A 90 21.95 -9.70 1.61
CA ILE A 90 21.01 -10.83 1.64
C ILE A 90 20.04 -10.82 0.45
N HIS A 91 19.60 -9.64 0.01
CA HIS A 91 18.46 -9.50 -0.90
C HIS A 91 18.77 -8.85 -2.24
N THR A 92 20.05 -8.47 -2.51
CA THR A 92 20.40 -7.87 -3.81
C THR A 92 21.53 -8.66 -4.51
N ARG A 93 21.78 -8.31 -5.77
CA ARG A 93 22.90 -8.87 -6.54
C ARG A 93 24.16 -8.03 -6.43
N ILE A 94 24.21 -7.09 -5.49
CA ILE A 94 25.40 -6.28 -5.25
C ILE A 94 26.46 -7.19 -4.61
N PRO A 95 27.71 -7.23 -5.12
CA PRO A 95 28.76 -8.02 -4.49
C PRO A 95 28.96 -7.63 -3.02
N ASP A 96 29.08 -8.61 -2.12
CA ASP A 96 29.13 -8.39 -0.69
C ASP A 96 30.20 -7.41 -0.26
N HIS A 97 31.40 -7.50 -0.84
CA HIS A 97 32.49 -6.57 -0.55
C HIS A 97 32.13 -5.11 -0.93
N ALA A 98 31.35 -4.91 -2.00
CA ALA A 98 30.91 -3.59 -2.42
C ALA A 98 29.80 -3.05 -1.49
N ALA A 99 28.86 -3.91 -1.08
CA ALA A 99 27.81 -3.56 -0.12
C ALA A 99 28.42 -3.17 1.24
N VAL A 100 29.36 -3.96 1.75
CA VAL A 100 30.08 -3.68 3.01
C VAL A 100 30.86 -2.37 2.91
N ASN A 101 31.74 -2.22 1.92
CA ASN A 101 32.63 -1.08 1.79
C ASN A 101 31.86 0.25 1.63
N ALA A 102 30.84 0.28 0.77
CA ALA A 102 30.02 1.47 0.56
C ALA A 102 29.23 1.85 1.84
N THR A 103 28.67 0.87 2.55
CA THR A 103 27.94 1.11 3.80
C THR A 103 28.84 1.60 4.92
N VAL A 104 30.02 0.99 5.09
CA VAL A 104 31.05 1.41 6.06
C VAL A 104 31.55 2.83 5.76
N SER A 105 31.69 3.18 4.48
CA SER A 105 32.10 4.53 4.07
C SER A 105 31.01 5.57 4.29
N ALA A 106 29.75 5.17 4.33
CA ALA A 106 28.59 6.04 4.54
C ALA A 106 28.34 6.43 6.00
N VAL A 107 28.97 5.78 6.98
CA VAL A 107 28.78 6.05 8.41
C VAL A 107 29.91 6.88 9.01
N ALA A 108 29.65 7.51 10.17
CA ALA A 108 30.66 8.26 10.91
C ALA A 108 31.86 7.39 11.33
N LYS A 109 33.07 7.96 11.40
CA LYS A 109 34.34 7.27 11.69
C LYS A 109 34.25 6.34 12.92
N LYS A 110 33.60 6.79 13.99
CA LYS A 110 33.42 6.00 15.24
C LYS A 110 32.58 4.73 15.06
N ASN A 111 31.72 4.67 14.05
CA ASN A 111 30.81 3.55 13.82
C ASN A 111 31.34 2.54 12.77
N LYS A 112 32.40 2.90 12.03
CA LYS A 112 32.92 2.07 10.93
C LYS A 112 33.34 0.67 11.38
N GLY A 113 33.97 0.56 12.54
CA GLY A 113 34.42 -0.74 13.09
C GLY A 113 33.27 -1.72 13.31
N VAL A 114 32.20 -1.25 13.99
CA VAL A 114 31.03 -2.08 14.29
C VAL A 114 30.30 -2.48 13.00
N VAL A 115 30.04 -1.51 12.09
CA VAL A 115 29.36 -1.80 10.82
C VAL A 115 30.14 -2.81 9.99
N ASN A 116 31.46 -2.63 9.88
CA ASN A 116 32.32 -3.56 9.13
C ASN A 116 32.31 -4.97 9.76
N ALA A 117 32.43 -5.08 11.09
CA ALA A 117 32.46 -6.36 11.78
C ALA A 117 31.15 -7.13 11.61
N VAL A 118 30.00 -6.47 11.80
CA VAL A 118 28.68 -7.11 11.68
C VAL A 118 28.40 -7.51 10.22
N LEU A 119 28.61 -6.59 9.27
CA LEU A 119 28.28 -6.87 7.87
C LEU A 119 29.17 -7.93 7.23
N ARG A 120 30.46 -8.02 7.63
CA ARG A 120 31.33 -9.11 7.16
C ARG A 120 30.87 -10.47 7.65
N ARG A 121 30.45 -10.58 8.91
CA ARG A 121 29.93 -11.83 9.46
C ARG A 121 28.64 -12.25 8.75
N ILE A 122 27.76 -11.29 8.41
CA ILE A 122 26.56 -11.58 7.63
C ILE A 122 26.94 -12.06 6.22
N ALA A 123 27.93 -11.45 5.58
CA ALA A 123 28.41 -11.83 4.25
C ALA A 123 29.09 -13.22 4.19
N GLU A 124 29.67 -13.67 5.31
CA GLU A 124 30.28 -15.00 5.43
C GLU A 124 29.23 -16.12 5.61
N GLU A 125 27.97 -15.77 5.93
CA GLU A 125 26.90 -16.73 6.18
C GLU A 125 26.21 -17.14 4.86
N SER A 126 26.62 -18.25 4.29
CA SER A 126 26.11 -18.75 3.00
C SER A 126 24.67 -19.28 3.04
N ASP A 127 24.18 -19.69 4.23
CA ASP A 127 22.82 -20.22 4.43
C ASP A 127 22.25 -19.75 5.77
N ILE A 128 21.32 -18.81 5.71
CA ILE A 128 20.66 -18.25 6.88
C ILE A 128 19.54 -19.20 7.33
N LYS A 129 19.73 -19.85 8.46
CA LYS A 129 18.70 -20.70 9.08
C LYS A 129 17.72 -19.84 9.89
N TRP A 130 16.56 -19.56 9.30
CA TRP A 130 15.53 -18.75 9.92
C TRP A 130 14.85 -19.50 11.07
N PRO A 131 14.51 -18.85 12.19
CA PRO A 131 13.87 -19.49 13.34
C PRO A 131 12.41 -19.87 13.08
N ASP A 132 11.74 -19.12 12.23
CA ASP A 132 10.33 -19.29 11.83
C ASP A 132 10.04 -18.56 10.52
N ASP A 133 8.92 -18.93 9.87
CA ASP A 133 8.49 -18.33 8.60
C ASP A 133 8.16 -16.84 8.74
N GLY A 134 7.63 -16.41 9.88
CA GLY A 134 7.32 -15.00 10.13
C GLY A 134 8.56 -14.13 10.16
N THR A 135 9.66 -14.63 10.72
CA THR A 135 10.96 -13.96 10.67
C THR A 135 11.55 -13.99 9.27
N LYS A 136 11.48 -15.12 8.58
CA LYS A 136 11.93 -15.26 7.18
C LYS A 136 11.17 -14.32 6.25
N LEU A 137 9.85 -14.31 6.33
CA LEU A 137 8.97 -13.47 5.51
C LEU A 137 8.89 -12.01 6.00
N SER A 138 9.41 -11.74 7.19
CA SER A 138 9.47 -10.39 7.77
C SER A 138 8.10 -9.74 7.98
N TYR A 139 7.19 -10.45 8.66
CA TYR A 139 5.87 -9.95 9.03
C TYR A 139 5.66 -9.97 10.55
N PRO A 140 4.88 -9.03 11.13
CA PRO A 140 4.35 -9.16 12.48
C PRO A 140 3.48 -10.42 12.63
N ASN A 141 3.55 -11.12 13.76
CA ASN A 141 2.80 -12.36 13.96
C ASN A 141 1.29 -12.18 13.76
N TRP A 142 0.71 -11.10 14.27
CA TRP A 142 -0.73 -10.85 14.14
C TRP A 142 -1.20 -10.76 12.67
N ILE A 143 -0.34 -10.25 11.74
CA ILE A 143 -0.65 -10.22 10.30
C ILE A 143 -0.63 -11.64 9.74
N ILE A 144 0.37 -12.44 10.11
CA ILE A 144 0.47 -13.85 9.68
C ILE A 144 -0.76 -14.61 10.15
N ASP A 145 -1.10 -14.49 11.45
CA ASP A 145 -2.23 -15.17 12.07
C ASP A 145 -3.56 -14.77 11.39
N THR A 146 -3.74 -13.47 11.14
CA THR A 146 -4.93 -12.94 10.46
C THR A 146 -5.05 -13.47 9.03
N LEU A 147 -3.98 -13.38 8.23
CA LEU A 147 -4.00 -13.85 6.85
C LEU A 147 -4.16 -15.37 6.78
N THR A 148 -3.48 -16.12 7.62
CA THR A 148 -3.60 -17.59 7.70
C THR A 148 -5.02 -18.01 8.09
N LYS A 149 -5.64 -17.33 9.04
CA LYS A 149 -7.03 -17.58 9.45
C LYS A 149 -8.03 -17.32 8.31
N ASP A 150 -7.83 -16.25 7.56
CA ASP A 150 -8.80 -15.79 6.56
C ASP A 150 -8.61 -16.47 5.18
N LEU A 151 -7.38 -16.84 4.82
CA LEU A 151 -7.03 -17.37 3.49
C LEU A 151 -6.60 -18.85 3.52
N GLY A 152 -6.22 -19.38 4.69
CA GLY A 152 -5.49 -20.64 4.83
C GLY A 152 -3.99 -20.44 4.69
N SER A 153 -3.20 -21.39 5.21
CA SER A 153 -1.73 -21.28 5.32
C SER A 153 -1.05 -21.06 3.96
N ASP A 154 -1.41 -21.85 2.94
CA ASP A 154 -0.74 -21.83 1.65
C ASP A 154 -0.97 -20.51 0.89
N GLU A 155 -2.22 -20.03 0.86
CA GLU A 155 -2.57 -18.77 0.19
C GLU A 155 -1.95 -17.58 0.93
N ALA A 156 -1.98 -17.60 2.27
CA ALA A 156 -1.36 -16.55 3.09
C ALA A 156 0.16 -16.48 2.85
N THR A 157 0.84 -17.63 2.81
CA THR A 157 2.27 -17.70 2.55
C THR A 157 2.61 -17.17 1.15
N ARG A 158 1.93 -17.66 0.10
CA ARG A 158 2.12 -17.18 -1.28
C ARG A 158 1.87 -15.68 -1.41
N MET A 159 0.84 -15.16 -0.74
CA MET A 159 0.55 -13.74 -0.72
C MET A 159 1.66 -12.93 -0.04
N MET A 160 2.14 -13.38 1.11
CA MET A 160 3.22 -12.72 1.86
C MET A 160 4.54 -12.74 1.08
N GLU A 161 4.89 -13.86 0.46
CA GLU A 161 6.06 -13.99 -0.42
C GLU A 161 5.96 -13.01 -1.59
N LYS A 162 4.83 -12.98 -2.28
CA LYS A 162 4.60 -12.06 -3.39
C LYS A 162 4.71 -10.60 -2.98
N MET A 163 4.18 -10.23 -1.82
CA MET A 163 4.29 -8.87 -1.30
C MET A 163 5.69 -8.53 -0.75
N ASN A 164 6.63 -9.47 -0.73
CA ASN A 164 8.04 -9.21 -0.47
C ASN A 164 8.83 -8.86 -1.74
N GLU A 165 8.25 -9.05 -2.91
CA GLU A 165 8.82 -8.58 -4.17
C GLU A 165 8.55 -7.08 -4.37
N SER A 166 9.35 -6.45 -5.24
CA SER A 166 9.09 -5.08 -5.70
C SER A 166 7.81 -5.05 -6.55
N PRO A 167 6.93 -4.06 -6.34
CA PRO A 167 5.65 -4.00 -7.05
C PRO A 167 5.85 -3.77 -8.56
N THR A 168 5.02 -4.43 -9.35
CA THR A 168 4.93 -4.14 -10.78
C THR A 168 4.33 -2.76 -11.00
N VAL A 169 4.92 -1.99 -11.90
CA VAL A 169 4.39 -0.69 -12.33
C VAL A 169 3.39 -0.91 -13.45
N SER A 170 2.17 -0.42 -13.26
CA SER A 170 1.12 -0.46 -14.27
C SER A 170 0.70 0.95 -14.64
N ILE A 171 0.51 1.19 -15.93
CA ILE A 171 0.13 2.50 -16.50
C ILE A 171 -1.15 2.29 -17.30
N ARG A 172 -2.16 3.13 -17.05
CA ARG A 172 -3.37 3.18 -17.87
C ARG A 172 -3.07 3.76 -19.25
N GLU A 173 -3.96 3.56 -20.21
CA GLU A 173 -3.84 4.12 -21.58
C GLU A 173 -3.71 5.65 -21.60
N ASP A 174 -4.23 6.35 -20.57
CA ASP A 174 -4.10 7.81 -20.43
C ASP A 174 -2.79 8.27 -19.78
N GLY A 175 -1.87 7.35 -19.51
CA GLY A 175 -0.59 7.63 -18.89
C GLY A 175 -0.63 7.69 -17.34
N TYR A 176 -1.79 7.48 -16.70
CA TYR A 176 -1.89 7.49 -15.25
C TYR A 176 -1.34 6.20 -14.63
N TYR A 177 -0.48 6.34 -13.62
CA TYR A 177 0.07 5.22 -12.88
C TYR A 177 -0.97 4.66 -11.90
N GLN A 178 -1.50 3.49 -12.18
CA GLN A 178 -2.50 2.82 -11.32
C GLN A 178 -2.33 1.31 -11.39
N ASP A 179 -2.40 0.65 -10.24
CA ASP A 179 -2.36 -0.81 -10.18
C ASP A 179 -3.51 -1.45 -10.96
N LEU A 180 -3.24 -2.62 -11.57
CA LEU A 180 -4.22 -3.34 -12.40
C LEU A 180 -5.49 -3.71 -11.64
N ALA A 181 -5.38 -4.20 -10.38
CA ALA A 181 -6.57 -4.52 -9.60
C ALA A 181 -7.43 -3.27 -9.35
N SER A 182 -6.81 -2.12 -9.09
CA SER A 182 -7.51 -0.84 -8.94
C SER A 182 -8.17 -0.37 -10.24
N GLN A 183 -7.57 -0.65 -11.42
CA GLN A 183 -8.19 -0.41 -12.72
C GLN A 183 -9.41 -1.34 -12.91
N TRP A 184 -9.25 -2.63 -12.66
CA TRP A 184 -10.34 -3.62 -12.79
C TRP A 184 -11.52 -3.37 -11.85
N VAL A 185 -11.32 -2.73 -10.68
CA VAL A 185 -12.44 -2.25 -9.85
C VAL A 185 -13.32 -1.31 -10.65
N THR A 186 -12.75 -0.38 -11.42
CA THR A 186 -13.53 0.57 -12.22
C THR A 186 -14.23 -0.07 -13.42
N ASP A 187 -13.74 -1.20 -13.92
CA ASP A 187 -14.38 -1.97 -14.98
C ASP A 187 -15.60 -2.76 -14.48
N LEU A 188 -15.63 -3.11 -13.21
CA LEU A 188 -16.79 -3.73 -12.57
C LEU A 188 -17.98 -2.76 -12.41
N VAL A 189 -17.73 -1.44 -12.42
CA VAL A 189 -18.79 -0.43 -12.29
C VAL A 189 -19.40 -0.17 -13.68
N LYS A 190 -20.62 -0.66 -13.90
CA LYS A 190 -21.35 -0.46 -15.15
C LYS A 190 -21.93 0.95 -15.17
N ILE A 191 -21.41 1.83 -16.01
CA ILE A 191 -21.74 3.25 -16.09
C ILE A 191 -22.28 3.55 -17.48
N HIS A 192 -23.30 4.41 -17.55
CA HIS A 192 -23.84 4.99 -18.79
C HIS A 192 -23.41 6.46 -18.91
N GLU A 193 -23.37 6.97 -20.12
CA GLU A 193 -22.87 8.32 -20.44
C GLU A 193 -23.67 9.46 -19.76
N ASN A 194 -24.92 9.20 -19.35
CA ASN A 194 -25.76 10.16 -18.65
C ASN A 194 -25.69 10.06 -17.11
N ASP A 195 -24.93 9.11 -16.58
CA ASP A 195 -24.88 8.84 -15.14
C ASP A 195 -24.12 9.92 -14.37
N LEU A 196 -24.63 10.20 -13.17
CA LEU A 196 -23.97 11.01 -12.15
C LEU A 196 -23.38 10.05 -11.09
N LEU A 197 -22.07 10.12 -10.92
CA LEU A 197 -21.32 9.25 -10.02
C LEU A 197 -20.75 10.04 -8.84
N LEU A 198 -20.79 9.47 -7.64
CA LEU A 198 -20.07 9.93 -6.47
C LEU A 198 -18.93 8.94 -6.13
N ASP A 199 -17.71 9.43 -6.02
CA ASP A 199 -16.57 8.71 -5.40
C ASP A 199 -16.35 9.33 -4.02
N LEU A 200 -16.78 8.61 -2.96
CA LEU A 200 -16.95 9.16 -1.61
C LEU A 200 -15.65 9.29 -0.84
N CYS A 201 -14.60 8.52 -1.20
CA CYS A 201 -13.27 8.56 -0.58
C CYS A 201 -12.19 8.65 -1.67
N SER A 202 -12.31 9.68 -2.51
CA SER A 202 -11.73 9.70 -3.85
C SER A 202 -10.20 9.85 -3.92
N ALA A 203 -9.59 10.56 -2.94
CA ALA A 203 -8.19 10.94 -3.08
C ALA A 203 -7.22 9.74 -3.10
N PRO A 204 -6.29 9.68 -4.05
CA PRO A 204 -5.80 10.74 -4.94
C PRO A 204 -6.58 10.95 -6.24
N GLY A 205 -7.71 10.27 -6.48
CA GLY A 205 -8.56 10.48 -7.66
C GLY A 205 -8.34 9.49 -8.80
N GLY A 206 -7.60 8.41 -8.59
CA GLY A 206 -7.31 7.44 -9.64
C GLY A 206 -8.57 6.69 -10.14
N LYS A 207 -9.49 6.30 -9.25
CA LYS A 207 -10.76 5.66 -9.64
C LYS A 207 -11.73 6.70 -10.23
N ALA A 208 -11.85 7.87 -9.60
CA ALA A 208 -12.68 8.97 -10.13
C ALA A 208 -12.27 9.35 -11.56
N SER A 209 -10.97 9.50 -11.83
CA SER A 209 -10.47 9.84 -13.17
C SER A 209 -10.72 8.74 -14.21
N SER A 210 -10.66 7.47 -13.83
CA SER A 210 -11.02 6.36 -14.71
C SER A 210 -12.51 6.37 -15.05
N LEU A 211 -13.37 6.53 -14.03
CA LEU A 211 -14.83 6.51 -14.16
C LEU A 211 -15.39 7.74 -14.91
N SER A 212 -14.71 8.89 -14.82
CA SER A 212 -15.11 10.12 -15.51
C SER A 212 -15.17 9.99 -17.04
N ARG A 213 -14.43 9.05 -17.61
CA ARG A 213 -14.44 8.78 -19.05
C ARG A 213 -15.75 8.18 -19.56
N LYS A 214 -16.50 7.55 -18.66
CA LYS A 214 -17.75 6.84 -18.98
C LYS A 214 -18.98 7.58 -18.45
N ALA A 215 -18.83 8.40 -17.41
CA ALA A 215 -19.93 9.09 -16.73
C ALA A 215 -20.15 10.51 -17.27
N ARG A 216 -21.39 11.02 -17.19
CA ARG A 216 -21.67 12.43 -17.46
C ARG A 216 -20.89 13.35 -16.54
N ARG A 217 -20.85 13.04 -15.25
CA ARG A 217 -20.11 13.78 -14.23
C ARG A 217 -19.74 12.89 -13.06
N VAL A 218 -18.56 13.12 -12.50
CA VAL A 218 -18.11 12.51 -11.25
C VAL A 218 -17.97 13.59 -10.18
N ILE A 219 -18.51 13.33 -9.00
CA ILE A 219 -18.21 14.10 -7.80
C ILE A 219 -17.14 13.33 -7.00
N ALA A 220 -15.98 13.92 -6.88
CA ALA A 220 -14.86 13.37 -6.12
C ALA A 220 -14.85 13.98 -4.71
N CYS A 221 -15.19 13.17 -3.70
CA CYS A 221 -15.29 13.58 -2.32
C CYS A 221 -14.14 13.00 -1.50
N ASP A 222 -13.57 13.77 -0.61
CA ASP A 222 -12.60 13.30 0.42
C ASP A 222 -12.68 14.23 1.62
N VAL A 223 -12.48 13.68 2.82
CA VAL A 223 -12.50 14.47 4.07
C VAL A 223 -11.27 15.35 4.22
N ASN A 224 -10.17 14.98 3.60
CA ASN A 224 -8.88 15.63 3.78
C ASN A 224 -8.60 16.68 2.70
N LEU A 225 -8.74 17.95 3.04
CA LEU A 225 -8.47 19.09 2.14
C LEU A 225 -7.09 19.02 1.49
N SER A 226 -6.06 18.58 2.22
CA SER A 226 -4.69 18.53 1.65
C SER A 226 -4.56 17.48 0.53
N ARG A 227 -5.39 16.43 0.56
CA ARG A 227 -5.42 15.39 -0.48
C ARG A 227 -6.17 15.82 -1.73
N HIS A 228 -7.04 16.82 -1.64
CA HIS A 228 -7.73 17.42 -2.80
C HIS A 228 -6.77 18.01 -3.82
N LYS A 229 -5.58 18.48 -3.37
CA LYS A 229 -4.52 18.94 -4.29
C LYS A 229 -4.08 17.83 -5.25
N LEU A 230 -3.99 16.59 -4.76
CA LEU A 230 -3.63 15.44 -5.61
C LEU A 230 -4.71 15.12 -6.63
N ILE A 231 -5.99 15.24 -6.25
CA ILE A 231 -7.12 15.10 -7.20
C ILE A 231 -7.03 16.18 -8.25
N GLN A 232 -6.80 17.43 -7.85
CA GLN A 232 -6.68 18.57 -8.76
C GLN A 232 -5.52 18.43 -9.75
N GLU A 233 -4.36 18.01 -9.26
CA GLU A 233 -3.17 17.74 -10.09
C GLU A 233 -3.49 16.64 -11.13
N ASN A 234 -4.17 15.57 -10.72
CA ASN A 234 -4.57 14.49 -11.62
C ASN A 234 -5.60 14.95 -12.66
N ILE A 235 -6.60 15.75 -12.27
CA ILE A 235 -7.58 16.34 -13.18
C ILE A 235 -6.87 17.18 -14.25
N GLN A 236 -5.90 18.01 -13.85
CA GLN A 236 -5.14 18.87 -14.76
C GLN A 236 -4.25 18.05 -15.70
N ASN A 237 -3.46 17.11 -15.14
CA ASN A 237 -2.53 16.29 -15.91
C ASN A 237 -3.25 15.40 -16.96
N LEU A 238 -4.46 14.96 -16.66
CA LEU A 238 -5.28 14.12 -17.54
C LEU A 238 -6.29 14.92 -18.38
N SER A 239 -6.30 16.26 -18.26
CA SER A 239 -7.22 17.17 -18.99
C SER A 239 -8.70 16.80 -18.82
N ILE A 240 -9.11 16.43 -17.60
CA ILE A 240 -10.48 16.02 -17.28
C ILE A 240 -11.33 17.24 -16.94
N SER A 241 -12.51 17.37 -17.56
CA SER A 241 -13.41 18.53 -17.39
C SER A 241 -14.70 18.22 -16.59
N ASN A 242 -15.02 16.94 -16.39
CA ASN A 242 -16.29 16.51 -15.81
C ASN A 242 -16.18 15.95 -14.37
N ILE A 243 -15.09 16.25 -13.66
CA ILE A 243 -14.94 15.97 -12.23
C ILE A 243 -15.09 17.25 -11.43
N SER A 244 -15.96 17.22 -10.43
CA SER A 244 -16.10 18.27 -9.40
C SER A 244 -15.62 17.73 -8.06
N GLN A 245 -14.90 18.56 -7.30
CA GLN A 245 -14.36 18.17 -6.00
C GLN A 245 -15.19 18.73 -4.86
N VAL A 246 -15.42 17.95 -3.82
CA VAL A 246 -16.13 18.35 -2.60
C VAL A 246 -15.37 17.85 -1.37
N VAL A 247 -14.98 18.76 -0.47
CA VAL A 247 -14.41 18.40 0.83
C VAL A 247 -15.53 18.09 1.80
N SER A 248 -15.68 16.83 2.21
CA SER A 248 -16.74 16.42 3.12
C SER A 248 -16.38 15.11 3.82
N ASP A 249 -16.87 14.95 5.05
CA ASP A 249 -16.91 13.65 5.69
C ASP A 249 -18.00 12.78 5.04
N GLY A 250 -17.60 11.66 4.48
CA GLY A 250 -18.51 10.74 3.81
C GLY A 250 -19.59 10.14 4.73
N ARG A 251 -19.42 10.24 6.04
CA ARG A 251 -20.41 9.80 7.05
C ARG A 251 -21.57 10.81 7.21
N ASP A 252 -21.28 12.09 6.94
CA ASP A 252 -22.23 13.19 7.01
C ASP A 252 -22.14 14.00 5.70
N SER A 253 -22.69 13.42 4.66
CA SER A 253 -22.56 13.92 3.29
C SER A 253 -23.47 15.14 3.04
N PRO A 254 -22.99 16.21 2.36
CA PRO A 254 -23.79 17.41 2.08
C PRO A 254 -24.79 17.23 0.94
N PHE A 255 -24.87 16.04 0.36
CA PHE A 255 -25.73 15.78 -0.79
C PHE A 255 -27.15 15.39 -0.38
N LYS A 256 -28.11 15.72 -1.22
CA LYS A 256 -29.47 15.22 -1.09
C LYS A 256 -29.50 13.71 -1.26
N SER A 257 -30.45 13.05 -0.61
CA SER A 257 -30.67 11.62 -0.77
C SER A 257 -31.11 11.27 -2.19
N LYS A 258 -30.75 10.05 -2.66
CA LYS A 258 -31.19 9.47 -3.94
C LYS A 258 -30.85 10.32 -5.17
N VAL A 259 -29.63 10.88 -5.22
CA VAL A 259 -29.21 11.76 -6.32
C VAL A 259 -28.30 11.05 -7.33
N PHE A 260 -27.50 10.08 -6.87
CA PHE A 260 -26.45 9.47 -7.68
C PHE A 260 -26.90 8.15 -8.30
N ASP A 261 -26.57 7.95 -9.58
CA ASP A 261 -26.79 6.67 -10.27
C ASP A 261 -25.83 5.61 -9.76
N HIS A 262 -24.61 6.03 -9.39
CA HIS A 262 -23.59 5.18 -8.77
C HIS A 262 -22.91 5.90 -7.61
N VAL A 263 -22.69 5.18 -6.50
CA VAL A 263 -21.82 5.63 -5.43
C VAL A 263 -20.71 4.59 -5.26
N LEU A 264 -19.46 5.03 -5.39
CA LEU A 264 -18.26 4.25 -5.09
C LEU A 264 -17.74 4.65 -3.71
N VAL A 265 -17.52 3.68 -2.87
CA VAL A 265 -16.82 3.81 -1.58
C VAL A 265 -15.54 3.01 -1.66
N ASP A 266 -14.46 3.65 -2.16
CA ASP A 266 -13.09 3.10 -2.07
C ASP A 266 -12.56 3.42 -0.69
N ALA A 267 -12.97 2.62 0.29
CA ALA A 267 -12.92 2.99 1.69
C ALA A 267 -11.50 2.99 2.28
N PRO A 268 -11.25 3.87 3.28
CA PRO A 268 -10.07 3.75 4.11
C PRO A 268 -10.00 2.34 4.73
N CYS A 269 -8.87 1.68 4.58
CA CYS A 269 -8.66 0.31 5.03
C CYS A 269 -7.24 0.08 5.55
N SER A 270 -6.99 -1.10 6.11
CA SER A 270 -5.65 -1.48 6.60
C SER A 270 -4.58 -1.50 5.52
N GLY A 271 -4.97 -1.71 4.27
CA GLY A 271 -4.02 -1.84 3.16
C GLY A 271 -3.21 -3.12 3.20
N LEU A 272 -3.68 -4.17 3.88
CA LEU A 272 -2.95 -5.44 3.97
C LEU A 272 -2.82 -6.17 2.62
N GLY A 273 -3.56 -5.75 1.60
CA GLY A 273 -3.41 -6.23 0.22
C GLY A 273 -2.30 -5.53 -0.58
N VAL A 274 -1.75 -4.41 -0.08
CA VAL A 274 -0.81 -3.54 -0.83
C VAL A 274 0.52 -3.30 -0.12
N LEU A 275 0.93 -4.19 0.77
CA LEU A 275 2.13 -4.03 1.59
C LEU A 275 3.45 -4.02 0.79
N HIS A 276 3.46 -4.52 -0.44
CA HIS A 276 4.61 -4.41 -1.35
C HIS A 276 4.85 -2.96 -1.80
N ARG A 277 3.78 -2.14 -1.93
CA ARG A 277 3.86 -0.71 -2.28
C ARG A 277 4.06 0.19 -1.07
N ARG A 278 3.56 -0.24 0.09
CA ARG A 278 3.60 0.51 1.36
C ARG A 278 4.21 -0.34 2.47
N PRO A 279 5.50 -0.70 2.36
CA PRO A 279 6.12 -1.64 3.30
C PRO A 279 6.19 -1.10 4.73
N ASP A 280 6.19 0.22 4.93
CA ASP A 280 6.14 0.86 6.23
C ASP A 280 4.78 0.68 6.94
N SER A 281 3.68 0.51 6.19
CA SER A 281 2.36 0.21 6.76
C SER A 281 2.37 -1.11 7.53
N ARG A 282 3.15 -2.11 7.10
CA ARG A 282 3.34 -3.40 7.80
C ARG A 282 3.73 -3.24 9.27
N TRP A 283 4.45 -2.19 9.61
CA TRP A 283 5.00 -1.93 10.93
C TRP A 283 4.21 -0.90 11.75
N ARG A 284 3.23 -0.25 11.14
CA ARG A 284 2.43 0.84 11.75
C ARG A 284 1.04 0.40 12.12
N ILE A 285 0.39 -0.32 11.21
CA ILE A 285 -0.94 -0.84 11.46
C ILE A 285 -0.91 -1.83 12.63
N ARG A 286 -1.93 -1.82 13.44
CA ARG A 286 -2.09 -2.71 14.60
C ARG A 286 -3.36 -3.53 14.42
N GLU A 287 -3.40 -4.70 15.01
CA GLU A 287 -4.57 -5.59 14.93
C GLU A 287 -5.88 -4.89 15.30
N LYS A 288 -5.88 -4.11 16.39
CA LYS A 288 -7.04 -3.32 16.83
C LYS A 288 -7.53 -2.27 15.83
N ASP A 289 -6.69 -1.85 14.90
CA ASP A 289 -7.07 -0.86 13.90
C ASP A 289 -8.03 -1.45 12.86
N LEU A 290 -8.02 -2.80 12.67
CA LEU A 290 -8.96 -3.49 11.78
C LEU A 290 -10.43 -3.28 12.21
N ASP A 291 -10.71 -3.36 13.53
CA ASP A 291 -12.07 -3.15 14.06
C ASP A 291 -12.53 -1.70 13.89
N ASN A 292 -11.63 -0.74 14.08
CA ASN A 292 -11.94 0.68 13.90
C ASN A 292 -12.23 1.00 12.43
N LEU A 293 -11.41 0.45 11.53
CA LEU A 293 -11.58 0.62 10.09
C LEU A 293 -12.87 -0.05 9.59
N ALA A 294 -13.16 -1.26 10.05
CA ALA A 294 -14.41 -1.95 9.70
C ALA A 294 -15.65 -1.16 10.14
N ARG A 295 -15.64 -0.57 11.34
CA ARG A 295 -16.72 0.31 11.81
C ARG A 295 -16.88 1.55 10.91
N LEU A 296 -15.77 2.23 10.60
CA LEU A 296 -15.77 3.37 9.70
C LEU A 296 -16.32 3.00 8.32
N GLN A 297 -15.93 1.85 7.79
CA GLN A 297 -16.40 1.35 6.50
C GLN A 297 -17.92 1.10 6.51
N VAL A 298 -18.47 0.53 7.59
CA VAL A 298 -19.92 0.37 7.74
C VAL A 298 -20.64 1.71 7.81
N GLU A 299 -20.10 2.69 8.55
CA GLU A 299 -20.68 4.05 8.65
C GLU A 299 -20.68 4.75 7.27
N LEU A 300 -19.58 4.68 6.53
CA LEU A 300 -19.47 5.24 5.18
C LEU A 300 -20.45 4.59 4.21
N LEU A 301 -20.56 3.28 4.21
CA LEU A 301 -21.47 2.54 3.36
C LEU A 301 -22.94 2.81 3.71
N HIS A 302 -23.25 2.93 4.99
CA HIS A 302 -24.59 3.31 5.43
C HIS A 302 -24.97 4.69 4.92
N SER A 303 -24.12 5.70 5.09
CA SER A 303 -24.35 7.04 4.54
C SER A 303 -24.47 7.01 3.01
N ALA A 304 -23.55 6.32 2.34
CA ALA A 304 -23.52 6.19 0.88
C ALA A 304 -24.82 5.57 0.32
N SER A 305 -25.41 4.60 1.00
CA SER A 305 -26.63 3.91 0.56
C SER A 305 -27.82 4.86 0.41
N HIS A 306 -27.90 5.90 1.22
CA HIS A 306 -28.96 6.91 1.15
C HIS A 306 -28.78 7.87 -0.03
N LEU A 307 -27.60 7.97 -0.59
CA LEU A 307 -27.27 8.87 -1.70
C LEU A 307 -27.56 8.25 -3.06
N VAL A 308 -27.63 6.92 -3.14
CA VAL A 308 -27.91 6.19 -4.39
C VAL A 308 -29.38 6.29 -4.74
N LYS A 309 -29.68 6.56 -6.02
CA LYS A 309 -31.04 6.49 -6.57
C LYS A 309 -31.64 5.10 -6.47
N GLU A 310 -32.94 5.01 -6.50
CA GLU A 310 -33.64 3.73 -6.69
C GLU A 310 -33.21 3.10 -8.01
N GLY A 311 -32.85 1.82 -7.98
CA GLY A 311 -32.25 1.12 -9.12
C GLY A 311 -30.77 1.47 -9.40
N GLY A 312 -30.19 2.40 -8.66
CA GLY A 312 -28.76 2.74 -8.73
C GLY A 312 -27.86 1.69 -8.09
N THR A 313 -26.54 1.89 -8.12
CA THR A 313 -25.56 0.92 -7.62
C THR A 313 -24.66 1.53 -6.55
N LEU A 314 -24.52 0.85 -5.42
CA LEU A 314 -23.51 1.08 -4.41
C LEU A 314 -22.36 0.10 -4.62
N THR A 315 -21.14 0.61 -4.78
CA THR A 315 -19.92 -0.21 -4.89
C THR A 315 -19.02 0.05 -3.69
N TYR A 316 -18.60 -1.00 -3.02
CA TYR A 316 -17.60 -0.99 -1.95
C TYR A 316 -16.31 -1.62 -2.47
N SER A 317 -15.19 -0.93 -2.28
CA SER A 317 -13.86 -1.39 -2.68
C SER A 317 -12.86 -1.13 -1.56
N VAL A 318 -11.99 -2.08 -1.29
CA VAL A 318 -10.89 -1.95 -0.32
C VAL A 318 -9.64 -2.68 -0.81
N CYS A 319 -8.46 -2.08 -0.56
CA CYS A 319 -7.17 -2.69 -0.84
C CYS A 319 -6.70 -3.58 0.33
N THR A 320 -7.60 -4.40 0.85
CA THR A 320 -7.34 -5.42 1.87
C THR A 320 -8.08 -6.70 1.55
N VAL A 321 -7.63 -7.81 2.14
CA VAL A 321 -8.19 -9.15 1.91
C VAL A 321 -8.72 -9.78 3.20
N THR A 322 -8.64 -9.06 4.33
CA THR A 322 -9.07 -9.58 5.63
C THR A 322 -10.58 -9.72 5.70
N SER A 323 -11.07 -10.80 6.29
CA SER A 323 -12.51 -11.02 6.47
C SER A 323 -13.17 -9.90 7.28
N GLN A 324 -12.41 -9.29 8.22
CA GLN A 324 -12.88 -8.22 9.09
C GLN A 324 -13.34 -6.97 8.33
N GLU A 325 -12.54 -6.56 7.33
CA GLU A 325 -12.79 -5.35 6.53
C GLU A 325 -13.49 -5.63 5.19
N THR A 326 -13.92 -6.85 4.95
CA THR A 326 -14.52 -7.28 3.68
C THR A 326 -15.87 -7.95 3.93
N ILE A 327 -15.92 -9.27 3.96
CA ILE A 327 -17.17 -10.04 4.05
C ILE A 327 -17.99 -9.73 5.32
N LYS A 328 -17.33 -9.40 6.45
CA LYS A 328 -18.04 -9.04 7.69
C LYS A 328 -18.68 -7.65 7.57
N VAL A 329 -18.00 -6.68 6.95
CA VAL A 329 -18.57 -5.36 6.66
C VAL A 329 -19.78 -5.49 5.74
N ALA A 330 -19.68 -6.26 4.65
CA ALA A 330 -20.79 -6.52 3.73
C ALA A 330 -21.99 -7.13 4.46
N LYS A 331 -21.79 -8.17 5.27
CA LYS A 331 -22.85 -8.82 6.05
C LYS A 331 -23.52 -7.88 7.07
N ILE A 332 -22.75 -7.03 7.74
CA ILE A 332 -23.30 -6.03 8.68
C ILE A 332 -24.17 -5.02 7.92
N LEU A 333 -23.71 -4.55 6.77
CA LEU A 333 -24.49 -3.62 5.93
C LEU A 333 -25.81 -4.26 5.48
N GLU A 334 -25.75 -5.48 4.95
CA GLU A 334 -26.91 -6.24 4.46
C GLU A 334 -27.92 -6.52 5.59
N SER A 335 -27.46 -6.75 6.81
CA SER A 335 -28.34 -6.96 7.97
C SER A 335 -29.06 -5.69 8.43
N LYS A 336 -28.45 -4.52 8.21
CA LYS A 336 -29.03 -3.22 8.61
C LYS A 336 -29.92 -2.58 7.55
N LEU A 337 -29.68 -2.88 6.27
CA LEU A 337 -30.32 -2.22 5.11
C LEU A 337 -30.99 -3.26 4.21
N THR A 338 -32.24 -3.58 4.53
CA THR A 338 -33.02 -4.61 3.83
C THR A 338 -33.43 -4.23 2.40
N ASN A 339 -33.29 -2.95 2.04
CA ASN A 339 -33.54 -2.45 0.67
C ASN A 339 -32.34 -2.66 -0.26
N LEU A 340 -31.16 -2.97 0.27
CA LEU A 340 -29.99 -3.29 -0.55
C LEU A 340 -30.05 -4.74 -1.05
N ARG A 341 -29.95 -4.91 -2.35
CA ARG A 341 -29.92 -6.23 -2.99
C ARG A 341 -28.49 -6.54 -3.45
N PRO A 342 -27.78 -7.50 -2.81
CA PRO A 342 -26.44 -7.89 -3.25
C PRO A 342 -26.43 -8.28 -4.72
N GLN A 343 -25.46 -7.77 -5.46
CA GLN A 343 -25.25 -8.11 -6.86
C GLN A 343 -24.15 -9.17 -6.95
N LYS A 344 -24.51 -10.35 -7.44
CA LYS A 344 -23.52 -11.36 -7.78
C LYS A 344 -22.71 -10.89 -8.98
N MET A 345 -21.45 -10.59 -8.76
CA MET A 345 -20.50 -10.24 -9.80
C MET A 345 -19.76 -11.48 -10.26
N THR A 346 -19.34 -11.49 -11.52
CA THR A 346 -18.41 -12.49 -12.09
C THR A 346 -17.41 -11.77 -12.97
N HIS A 347 -16.15 -12.19 -12.88
CA HIS A 347 -15.09 -11.65 -13.71
C HIS A 347 -13.94 -12.67 -13.79
N GLU A 348 -13.39 -12.90 -14.97
CA GLU A 348 -12.39 -13.93 -15.23
C GLU A 348 -11.10 -13.85 -14.38
N LYS A 349 -10.71 -12.63 -14.01
CA LYS A 349 -9.48 -12.36 -13.24
C LYS A 349 -9.70 -12.33 -11.73
N TRP A 350 -10.94 -12.43 -11.27
CA TRP A 350 -11.28 -12.30 -9.87
C TRP A 350 -11.80 -13.61 -9.31
N ARG A 351 -11.45 -13.88 -8.08
CA ARG A 351 -12.01 -15.00 -7.31
C ARG A 351 -13.40 -14.62 -6.80
N ASN A 352 -14.34 -15.56 -6.83
CA ASN A 352 -15.62 -15.37 -6.13
C ASN A 352 -15.40 -15.32 -4.63
N PHE A 353 -15.98 -14.33 -3.96
CA PHE A 353 -15.85 -14.12 -2.52
C PHE A 353 -17.18 -13.70 -1.90
N GLY A 354 -17.97 -14.67 -1.45
CA GLY A 354 -19.36 -14.44 -1.05
C GLY A 354 -20.20 -13.90 -2.22
N ASN A 355 -20.86 -12.74 -2.02
CA ASN A 355 -21.56 -12.00 -3.08
C ASN A 355 -20.63 -11.05 -3.86
N GLY A 356 -19.39 -10.93 -3.45
CA GLY A 356 -18.39 -10.05 -4.05
C GLY A 356 -17.29 -10.78 -4.80
N LEU A 357 -16.23 -10.05 -5.08
CA LEU A 357 -15.03 -10.52 -5.76
C LEU A 357 -13.78 -10.16 -4.97
N GLN A 358 -12.78 -11.02 -5.00
CA GLN A 358 -11.47 -10.79 -4.36
C GLN A 358 -10.36 -11.19 -5.33
N ILE A 359 -9.25 -10.46 -5.28
CA ILE A 359 -8.01 -10.78 -5.97
C ILE A 359 -6.86 -10.74 -4.97
N LEU A 360 -5.95 -11.71 -5.07
CA LEU A 360 -4.78 -11.79 -4.20
C LEU A 360 -3.52 -11.36 -4.97
N PRO A 361 -2.51 -10.78 -4.30
CA PRO A 361 -1.30 -10.27 -4.95
C PRO A 361 -0.59 -11.24 -5.88
N HIS A 362 -0.61 -12.53 -5.57
CA HIS A 362 0.06 -13.57 -6.36
C HIS A 362 -0.76 -14.08 -7.56
N ASP A 363 -2.03 -13.69 -7.70
CA ASP A 363 -2.84 -14.11 -8.84
C ASP A 363 -2.31 -13.51 -10.15
N PHE A 364 -2.04 -12.19 -10.15
CA PHE A 364 -1.60 -11.47 -11.36
C PHE A 364 -0.49 -10.45 -11.08
N SER A 365 0.28 -10.62 -10.01
CA SER A 365 1.32 -9.66 -9.60
C SER A 365 0.78 -8.24 -9.42
N THR A 366 -0.38 -8.12 -8.80
CA THR A 366 -1.14 -6.89 -8.59
C THR A 366 -1.42 -6.63 -7.12
N ASP A 367 -2.15 -5.58 -6.80
CA ASP A 367 -2.62 -5.32 -5.45
C ASP A 367 -3.70 -6.34 -5.04
N GLY A 368 -3.72 -6.72 -3.76
CA GLY A 368 -4.83 -7.49 -3.19
C GLY A 368 -6.01 -6.57 -2.93
N MET A 369 -7.16 -6.87 -3.54
CA MET A 369 -8.36 -6.07 -3.44
C MET A 369 -9.62 -6.90 -3.26
N THR A 370 -10.64 -6.30 -2.64
CA THR A 370 -11.96 -6.91 -2.49
C THR A 370 -13.03 -5.90 -2.89
N VAL A 371 -14.07 -6.37 -3.59
CA VAL A 371 -15.16 -5.53 -4.11
C VAL A 371 -16.50 -6.20 -3.84
N PHE A 372 -17.47 -5.41 -3.39
CA PHE A 372 -18.89 -5.79 -3.29
C PHE A 372 -19.77 -4.75 -3.98
N GLN A 373 -20.90 -5.19 -4.51
CA GLN A 373 -21.90 -4.29 -5.11
C GLN A 373 -23.30 -4.63 -4.65
N TRP A 374 -24.13 -3.58 -4.53
CA TRP A 374 -25.57 -3.69 -4.22
C TRP A 374 -26.37 -2.80 -5.14
N LYS A 375 -27.59 -3.26 -5.48
CA LYS A 375 -28.65 -2.41 -6.03
C LYS A 375 -29.47 -1.81 -4.89
N CYS A 376 -29.82 -0.53 -5.05
CA CYS A 376 -30.65 0.21 -4.10
C CYS A 376 -32.10 0.30 -4.57
#